data_cb53f3d6247001755191083f9552a9fb
#
_entry.id   cb53f3d6247001755191083f9552a9fb
#
_cell.length_a   1.000
_cell.length_b   1.000
_cell.length_c   1.000
_cell.angle_alpha   90.00
_cell.angle_beta   90.00
_cell.angle_gamma   90.00
#
_symmetry.space_group_name_H-M   'P 1'
#
loop_
_entity.id
_entity.type
_entity.pdbx_description
1 polymer ?
#
loop_
_entity_poly.entity_id
_entity_poly.type
_entity_poly.pdbx_seq_one_letter_code
_entity_poly.pdbx_strand_id
1 'polypeptide(L)'
;MTDQSSPQVSEETQSNWAREQFQRANLHLAENGILFDSVVTEECRYLAPLVAVWKIKTTDGKYFWVISGDVPADFTHHENAKDARELLNYFALRWQMKAANLRASAVNDLTQIEYAAYLENRSEGLFRIKDKEELWA
;
A
#
# COMPACT_ATOMS: atom_id res chain seq x y z
N MET A 1 18.69 -3.29 -30.01
CA MET A 1 18.22 -3.05 -29.40
C MET A 1 18.22 -2.94 -28.45
N THR A 2 18.34 -2.61 -28.21
CA THR A 2 18.16 -2.40 -27.28
C THR A 2 17.89 -1.99 -26.46
N ASP A 3 17.74 -1.71 -26.24
CA ASP A 3 17.43 -1.33 -25.33
C ASP A 3 16.77 -1.17 -24.79
N GLN A 4 16.43 -1.59 -24.96
CA GLN A 4 15.64 -1.64 -24.48
C GLN A 4 15.09 -1.60 -23.59
N SER A 5 15.19 -2.05 -23.12
CA SER A 5 14.64 -1.96 -21.99
C SER A 5 14.13 -0.81 -21.81
N SER A 6 13.89 -0.60 -22.39
CA SER A 6 13.64 0.63 -22.42
C SER A 6 12.63 1.24 -21.57
N PRO A 7 12.62 2.55 -21.39
CA PRO A 7 11.64 3.28 -20.61
C PRO A 7 10.21 3.05 -21.07
N GLN A 8 10.03 2.83 -22.36
CA GLN A 8 8.71 2.58 -22.88
C GLN A 8 8.08 1.30 -22.36
N VAL A 9 8.86 0.21 -22.38
CA VAL A 9 8.42 -1.04 -21.81
C VAL A 9 8.16 -0.83 -20.34
N SER A 10 9.01 -0.05 -19.68
CA SER A 10 8.86 0.25 -18.29
C SER A 10 7.57 1.01 -17.99
N GLU A 11 7.24 2.01 -18.82
CA GLU A 11 6.00 2.77 -18.65
C GLU A 11 4.76 1.89 -18.83
N GLU A 12 4.77 1.06 -19.87
CA GLU A 12 3.67 0.17 -20.13
C GLU A 12 3.50 -0.85 -19.00
N THR A 13 4.63 -1.40 -18.54
CA THR A 13 4.64 -2.33 -17.43
C THR A 13 4.12 -1.67 -16.17
N GLN A 14 4.54 -0.43 -15.88
CA GLN A 14 4.09 0.31 -14.72
C GLN A 14 2.59 0.59 -14.78
N SER A 15 2.09 0.92 -15.97
CA SER A 15 0.67 1.19 -16.17
C SER A 15 -0.16 -0.05 -15.90
N ASN A 16 0.28 -1.20 -16.41
CA ASN A 16 -0.40 -2.47 -16.17
C ASN A 16 -0.34 -2.86 -14.70
N TRP A 17 0.82 -2.67 -14.08
CA TRP A 17 1.01 -2.95 -12.66
C TRP A 17 0.06 -2.10 -11.83
N ALA A 18 -0.02 -0.80 -12.12
CA ALA A 18 -0.90 0.11 -11.37
C ALA A 18 -2.35 -0.32 -11.49
N ARG A 19 -2.78 -0.74 -12.69
CA ARG A 19 -4.15 -1.20 -12.89
C ARG A 19 -4.45 -2.45 -12.06
N GLU A 20 -3.52 -3.39 -12.03
CA GLU A 20 -3.67 -4.59 -11.21
C GLU A 20 -3.75 -4.26 -9.73
N GLN A 21 -2.92 -3.33 -9.28
CA GLN A 21 -2.91 -2.94 -7.87
C GLN A 21 -4.18 -2.18 -7.52
N PHE A 22 -4.73 -1.39 -8.43
CA PHE A 22 -6.02 -0.74 -8.20
C PHE A 22 -7.12 -1.78 -8.03
N GLN A 23 -7.12 -2.82 -8.86
CA GLN A 23 -8.11 -3.88 -8.75
C GLN A 23 -8.02 -4.58 -7.40
N ARG A 24 -6.80 -4.84 -6.92
CA ARG A 24 -6.61 -5.43 -5.58
C ARG A 24 -7.13 -4.50 -4.49
N ALA A 25 -6.83 -3.22 -4.60
CA ALA A 25 -7.28 -2.23 -3.62
C ALA A 25 -8.81 -2.19 -3.58
N ASN A 26 -9.43 -2.12 -4.74
CA ASN A 26 -10.89 -2.05 -4.84
C ASN A 26 -11.56 -3.31 -4.30
N LEU A 27 -10.99 -4.48 -4.60
CA LEU A 27 -11.52 -5.73 -4.09
C LEU A 27 -11.44 -5.78 -2.56
N HIS A 28 -10.32 -5.32 -2.01
CA HIS A 28 -10.15 -5.28 -0.56
C HIS A 28 -11.20 -4.38 0.10
N LEU A 29 -11.45 -3.21 -0.48
CA LEU A 29 -12.49 -2.32 0.03
C LEU A 29 -13.87 -2.98 -0.04
N ALA A 30 -14.18 -3.60 -1.19
CA ALA A 30 -15.48 -4.25 -1.38
C ALA A 30 -15.68 -5.38 -0.37
N GLU A 31 -14.65 -6.16 -0.09
CA GLU A 31 -14.71 -7.22 0.90
C GLU A 31 -14.99 -6.68 2.30
N ASN A 32 -14.71 -5.42 2.53
CA ASN A 32 -14.97 -4.75 3.79
C ASN A 32 -16.20 -3.86 3.75
N GLY A 33 -17.03 -4.02 2.71
CA GLY A 33 -18.30 -3.31 2.62
C GLY A 33 -18.17 -1.87 2.16
N ILE A 34 -17.04 -1.48 1.60
CA ILE A 34 -16.79 -0.11 1.15
C ILE A 34 -16.87 -0.06 -0.37
N LEU A 35 -17.80 0.73 -0.88
CA LEU A 35 -18.04 0.82 -2.32
C LEU A 35 -17.37 2.06 -2.92
N PHE A 36 -16.52 1.81 -3.87
CA PHE A 36 -15.76 2.83 -4.58
C PHE A 36 -16.67 3.67 -5.50
N ASP A 37 -16.45 4.99 -5.50
CA ASP A 37 -17.09 5.90 -6.43
C ASP A 37 -16.06 6.50 -7.38
N SER A 38 -15.00 7.09 -6.85
CA SER A 38 -13.98 7.72 -7.68
C SER A 38 -12.63 7.72 -6.97
N VAL A 39 -11.58 8.02 -7.75
CA VAL A 39 -10.21 8.10 -7.25
C VAL A 39 -9.76 9.55 -7.30
N VAL A 40 -9.15 10.03 -6.21
CA VAL A 40 -8.55 11.36 -6.17
C VAL A 40 -7.13 11.21 -6.71
N THR A 41 -6.99 11.28 -8.03
CA THR A 41 -5.75 10.88 -8.72
C THR A 41 -4.54 11.71 -8.32
N GLU A 42 -4.70 12.99 -8.04
CA GLU A 42 -3.57 13.86 -7.69
C GLU A 42 -2.97 13.52 -6.32
N GLU A 43 -3.67 12.75 -5.49
CA GLU A 43 -3.15 12.33 -4.19
C GLU A 43 -2.63 10.91 -4.19
N CYS A 44 -2.77 10.19 -5.29
CA CYS A 44 -2.27 8.83 -5.40
C CYS A 44 -0.78 8.80 -5.75
N ARG A 45 -0.11 7.72 -5.38
CA ARG A 45 1.30 7.51 -5.72
C ARG A 45 1.52 6.05 -6.09
N TYR A 46 2.22 5.85 -7.20
CA TYR A 46 2.56 4.53 -7.69
C TYR A 46 4.08 4.40 -7.66
N LEU A 47 4.57 3.58 -6.74
CA LEU A 47 6.00 3.37 -6.55
C LEU A 47 6.33 1.94 -6.96
N ALA A 48 6.03 1.62 -8.22
CA ALA A 48 6.22 0.30 -8.78
C ALA A 48 7.68 -0.13 -8.66
N PRO A 49 7.94 -1.40 -8.45
CA PRO A 49 7.00 -2.50 -8.28
C PRO A 49 6.63 -2.76 -6.83
N LEU A 50 6.87 -1.83 -5.93
CA LEU A 50 6.77 -2.07 -4.49
C LEU A 50 5.40 -1.75 -3.92
N VAL A 51 4.91 -0.50 -4.11
CA VAL A 51 3.71 -0.07 -3.41
C VAL A 51 2.91 0.92 -4.24
N ALA A 52 1.58 0.84 -4.10
CA ALA A 52 0.66 1.81 -4.67
C ALA A 52 -0.22 2.34 -3.55
N VAL A 53 -0.39 3.67 -3.52
CA VAL A 53 -1.22 4.35 -2.53
C VAL A 53 -2.35 5.04 -3.27
N TRP A 54 -3.58 4.80 -2.82
CA TRP A 54 -4.78 5.29 -3.49
C TRP A 54 -5.60 6.13 -2.52
N LYS A 55 -6.03 7.30 -2.98
CA LYS A 55 -7.03 8.10 -2.26
C LYS A 55 -8.35 7.87 -2.97
N ILE A 56 -9.33 7.35 -2.24
CA ILE A 56 -10.60 6.88 -2.81
C ILE A 56 -11.76 7.64 -2.17
N LYS A 57 -12.73 8.04 -3.01
CA LYS A 57 -13.99 8.56 -2.54
C LYS A 57 -15.04 7.45 -2.69
N THR A 58 -15.81 7.21 -1.65
CA THR A 58 -16.83 6.17 -1.64
C THR A 58 -18.18 6.71 -2.10
N THR A 59 -19.11 5.80 -2.37
CA THR A 59 -20.46 6.18 -2.84
C THR A 59 -21.23 7.00 -1.81
N ASP A 60 -20.90 6.84 -0.53
CA ASP A 60 -21.54 7.63 0.52
C ASP A 60 -20.76 8.91 0.88
N GLY A 61 -19.80 9.29 0.03
CA GLY A 61 -19.10 10.57 0.17
C GLY A 61 -17.95 10.61 1.15
N LYS A 62 -17.49 9.46 1.61
CA LYS A 62 -16.36 9.39 2.52
C LYS A 62 -15.06 9.19 1.74
N TYR A 63 -13.95 9.53 2.38
CA TYR A 63 -12.62 9.36 1.77
C TYR A 63 -11.78 8.37 2.56
N PHE A 64 -11.09 7.51 1.82
CA PHE A 64 -10.22 6.49 2.40
C PHE A 64 -8.88 6.47 1.71
N TRP A 65 -7.84 6.10 2.46
CA TRP A 65 -6.56 5.73 1.91
C TRP A 65 -6.50 4.22 1.79
N VAL A 66 -5.98 3.73 0.67
CA VAL A 66 -5.80 2.29 0.46
C VAL A 66 -4.39 2.05 -0.02
N ILE A 67 -3.77 0.98 0.46
CA ILE A 67 -2.43 0.58 0.04
C ILE A 67 -2.48 -0.81 -0.56
N SER A 68 -1.74 -1.01 -1.64
CA SER A 68 -1.59 -2.31 -2.28
C SER A 68 -0.22 -2.39 -2.92
N GLY A 69 0.12 -3.53 -3.53
CA GLY A 69 1.43 -3.74 -4.11
C GLY A 69 2.04 -5.03 -3.60
N ASP A 70 3.35 -5.06 -3.46
CA ASP A 70 4.06 -6.18 -2.83
C ASP A 70 4.03 -6.03 -1.31
N VAL A 71 2.85 -5.74 -0.80
CA VAL A 71 2.57 -5.52 0.62
C VAL A 71 1.16 -6.01 0.87
N PRO A 72 0.76 -6.21 2.14
CA PRO A 72 -0.65 -6.52 2.42
C PRO A 72 -1.54 -5.38 1.95
N ALA A 73 -2.69 -5.71 1.38
CA ALA A 73 -3.68 -4.69 1.09
C ALA A 73 -4.29 -4.23 2.41
N ASP A 74 -4.43 -2.92 2.59
CA ASP A 74 -4.96 -2.36 3.82
C ASP A 74 -5.59 -1.01 3.50
N PHE A 75 -6.41 -0.50 4.42
CA PHE A 75 -7.05 0.78 4.22
C PHE A 75 -7.27 1.48 5.55
N THR A 76 -7.48 2.80 5.49
CA THR A 76 -7.79 3.59 6.67
C THR A 76 -8.53 4.86 6.25
N HIS A 77 -9.17 5.53 7.20
CA HIS A 77 -9.84 6.80 6.93
C HIS A 77 -8.82 7.86 6.50
N HIS A 78 -9.25 8.79 5.64
CA HIS A 78 -8.34 9.78 5.06
C HIS A 78 -7.70 10.70 6.10
N GLU A 79 -8.36 10.91 7.23
CA GLU A 79 -7.85 11.81 8.26
C GLU A 79 -6.64 11.26 9.01
N ASN A 80 -6.32 9.98 8.83
CA ASN A 80 -5.17 9.36 9.50
C ASN A 80 -3.83 9.68 8.83
N ALA A 81 -3.86 10.31 7.66
CA ALA A 81 -2.65 10.75 6.99
C ALA A 81 -3.01 11.91 6.07
N LYS A 82 -2.15 12.91 6.00
CA LYS A 82 -2.44 14.09 5.19
C LYS A 82 -2.02 13.91 3.73
N ASP A 83 -1.11 12.97 3.45
CA ASP A 83 -0.63 12.70 2.11
C ASP A 83 -0.10 11.27 2.03
N ALA A 84 0.31 10.86 0.83
CA ALA A 84 0.76 9.50 0.60
C ALA A 84 2.02 9.15 1.42
N ARG A 85 2.92 10.11 1.57
CA ARG A 85 4.15 9.87 2.33
C ARG A 85 3.84 9.58 3.79
N GLU A 86 2.96 10.36 4.38
CA GLU A 86 2.54 10.17 5.76
C GLU A 86 1.79 8.84 5.91
N LEU A 87 1.05 8.45 4.87
CA LEU A 87 0.34 7.18 4.90
C LEU A 87 1.28 6.00 5.00
N LEU A 88 2.42 6.04 4.31
CA LEU A 88 3.41 4.96 4.43
C LEU A 88 3.89 4.83 5.87
N ASN A 89 4.11 5.95 6.54
CA ASN A 89 4.49 5.94 7.93
C ASN A 89 3.41 5.32 8.81
N TYR A 90 2.16 5.69 8.54
CA TYR A 90 1.01 5.18 9.27
C TYR A 90 0.93 3.64 9.18
N PHE A 91 0.98 3.10 7.97
CA PHE A 91 0.88 1.65 7.79
C PHE A 91 2.12 0.92 8.31
N ALA A 92 3.30 1.52 8.18
CA ALA A 92 4.51 0.90 8.71
C ALA A 92 4.38 0.71 10.22
N LEU A 93 3.92 1.73 10.93
CA LEU A 93 3.71 1.63 12.38
C LEU A 93 2.60 0.64 12.73
N ARG A 94 1.51 0.67 11.98
CA ARG A 94 0.38 -0.22 12.21
C ARG A 94 0.80 -1.69 12.06
N TRP A 95 1.57 -1.98 11.02
CA TRP A 95 2.02 -3.36 10.78
C TRP A 95 3.05 -3.81 11.80
N GLN A 96 3.89 -2.90 12.29
CA GLN A 96 4.82 -3.23 13.38
C GLN A 96 4.06 -3.61 14.65
N MET A 97 3.02 -2.85 14.99
CA MET A 97 2.19 -3.16 16.14
C MET A 97 1.51 -4.50 15.99
N LYS A 98 0.95 -4.75 14.80
CA LYS A 98 0.28 -6.01 14.54
C LYS A 98 1.26 -7.18 14.65
N ALA A 99 2.47 -7.02 14.13
CA ALA A 99 3.51 -8.05 14.23
C ALA A 99 3.86 -8.33 15.69
N ALA A 100 4.03 -7.29 16.48
CA ALA A 100 4.36 -7.44 17.90
C ALA A 100 3.25 -8.19 18.64
N ASN A 101 1.99 -7.86 18.36
CA ASN A 101 0.85 -8.52 18.97
C ASN A 101 0.79 -10.00 18.57
N LEU A 102 1.06 -10.30 17.30
CA LEU A 102 1.08 -11.68 16.82
C LEU A 102 2.18 -12.49 17.53
N ARG A 103 3.37 -11.91 17.68
CA ARG A 103 4.46 -12.61 18.34
C ARG A 103 4.17 -12.85 19.82
N ALA A 104 3.49 -11.90 20.46
CA ALA A 104 3.16 -12.02 21.88
C ALA A 104 2.09 -13.09 22.12
N SER A 105 1.14 -13.26 21.19
CA SER A 105 0.00 -14.14 21.39
C SER A 105 0.16 -15.52 20.74
N ALA A 106 1.12 -15.68 19.82
CA ALA A 106 1.24 -16.90 19.01
C ALA A 106 2.59 -17.60 19.19
N VAL A 107 2.98 -17.82 20.42
CA VAL A 107 4.31 -18.30 20.78
C VAL A 107 4.70 -19.58 20.04
N ASN A 108 3.74 -20.49 19.82
CA ASN A 108 4.03 -21.78 19.19
C ASN A 108 3.35 -21.94 17.83
N ASP A 109 2.82 -20.85 17.25
CA ASP A 109 2.15 -20.93 15.96
C ASP A 109 3.07 -20.40 14.87
N LEU A 110 3.70 -21.34 14.15
CA LEU A 110 4.69 -21.00 13.14
C LEU A 110 4.12 -20.12 12.04
N THR A 111 2.89 -20.37 11.62
CA THR A 111 2.25 -19.58 10.56
C THR A 111 2.10 -18.11 10.98
N GLN A 112 1.67 -17.88 12.22
CA GLN A 112 1.52 -16.51 12.71
C GLN A 112 2.86 -15.83 12.93
N ILE A 113 3.88 -16.59 13.35
CA ILE A 113 5.23 -16.05 13.50
C ILE A 113 5.80 -15.64 12.15
N GLU A 114 5.57 -16.46 11.12
CA GLU A 114 6.01 -16.14 9.77
C GLU A 114 5.27 -14.90 9.22
N TYR A 115 3.98 -14.78 9.52
CA TYR A 115 3.24 -13.60 9.09
C TYR A 115 3.73 -12.36 9.80
N ALA A 116 4.05 -12.46 11.10
CA ALA A 116 4.64 -11.34 11.84
C ALA A 116 5.96 -10.89 11.21
N ALA A 117 6.81 -11.85 10.83
CA ALA A 117 8.08 -11.53 10.18
C ALA A 117 7.85 -10.83 8.83
N TYR A 118 6.85 -11.27 8.07
CA TYR A 118 6.48 -10.64 6.82
C TYR A 118 6.04 -9.18 7.05
N LEU A 119 5.19 -8.94 8.03
CA LEU A 119 4.73 -7.59 8.36
C LEU A 119 5.89 -6.69 8.77
N GLU A 120 6.82 -7.22 9.57
CA GLU A 120 8.00 -6.46 9.99
C GLU A 120 8.86 -6.09 8.78
N ASN A 121 9.07 -7.04 7.88
CA ASN A 121 9.85 -6.79 6.67
C ASN A 121 9.21 -5.73 5.79
N ARG A 122 7.90 -5.80 5.60
CA ARG A 122 7.19 -4.83 4.76
C ARG A 122 7.13 -3.46 5.39
N SER A 123 6.99 -3.37 6.71
CA SER A 123 7.00 -2.07 7.38
C SER A 123 8.37 -1.40 7.28
N GLU A 124 9.46 -2.15 7.38
CA GLU A 124 10.79 -1.59 7.13
C GLU A 124 10.93 -1.05 5.71
N GLY A 125 10.37 -1.79 4.75
CA GLY A 125 10.35 -1.35 3.35
C GLY A 125 9.62 -0.01 3.18
N LEU A 126 8.48 0.14 3.85
CA LEU A 126 7.73 1.39 3.79
C LEU A 126 8.52 2.54 4.41
N PHE A 127 9.19 2.31 5.54
CA PHE A 127 10.02 3.35 6.14
C PHE A 127 11.15 3.78 5.21
N ARG A 128 11.79 2.84 4.54
CA ARG A 128 12.87 3.16 3.60
C ARG A 128 12.36 4.01 2.44
N ILE A 129 11.20 3.67 1.89
CA ILE A 129 10.59 4.44 0.80
C ILE A 129 10.22 5.83 1.31
N LYS A 130 9.59 5.91 2.46
CA LYS A 130 9.17 7.17 3.04
C LYS A 130 10.36 8.12 3.27
N ASP A 131 11.53 7.57 3.60
CA ASP A 131 12.70 8.37 3.91
C ASP A 131 13.51 8.79 2.68
N LYS A 132 13.13 8.34 1.50
CA LYS A 132 13.81 8.73 0.26
C LYS A 132 13.25 10.05 -0.25
N GLU A 133 13.91 11.15 0.10
CA GLU A 133 13.44 12.50 -0.24
C GLU A 133 13.16 12.66 -1.74
N GLU A 134 13.98 12.06 -2.60
CA GLU A 134 13.82 12.21 -4.04
C GLU A 134 12.48 11.69 -4.58
N LEU A 135 11.83 10.79 -3.86
CA LEU A 135 10.54 10.27 -4.30
C LEU A 135 9.39 11.25 -4.02
N TRP A 136 9.62 12.21 -3.16
CA TRP A 136 8.56 13.11 -2.68
C TRP A 136 8.78 14.57 -3.08
N ALA A 137 9.89 14.86 -3.75
CA ALA A 137 10.23 16.21 -4.15
C ALA A 137 9.30 16.77 -5.24
#